data_eb266a6b86ab42d17e422c4adc75f473
#
_entry.id   eb266a6b86ab42d17e422c4adc75f473
#
_cell.length_a   1.000
_cell.length_b   1.000
_cell.length_c   1.000
_cell.angle_alpha   90.00
_cell.angle_beta   90.00
_cell.angle_gamma   90.00
#
_symmetry.space_group_name_H-M   'P 1'
#
loop_
_entity.id
_entity.type
_entity.pdbx_description
1 polymer ?
#
loop_
_entity_poly.entity_id
_entity_poly.type
_entity_poly.pdbx_seq_one_letter_code
_entity_poly.pdbx_strand_id
1 'polypeptide(L)'
;QTRETVEEYPIIDYIIKENKQAYQYLEKQLSRLPRNENVKVLVVDDSTSTRRYICSLLKRHKYQILEAKDGKDVLEVLESQKDVSVIITDNEMPNMNGDELCVEIRRLYSNDEKAIIGISGADSSALSSLFLKNGANDYLHKPFNSEEFYCRLSQNVDMLEQIATIKRQANTDYLTNLPNRRYFFEESSKSLKYLKKSNQDGALAMLDIDHFKSINDTYGHDSGDEVLKGLAVCFKKYFEKQLVARLGGEEFAVYFTDATTAQALKRLEGFRQFIELNSQEFSQEKIKFTISIGFASGPIYQIDELL
;
A
#
# COMPACT_ATOMS: atom_id res chain seq x y z
N GLN A 1 7.83 38.15 21.07
CA GLN A 1 8.12 36.89 21.76
C GLN A 1 8.93 36.04 20.83
N THR A 2 10.12 35.67 21.24
CA THR A 2 11.10 34.96 20.43
C THR A 2 10.71 33.46 20.36
N ARG A 3 11.06 32.82 19.26
CA ARG A 3 10.86 31.39 18.96
C ARG A 3 11.29 30.49 20.15
N GLU A 4 12.39 30.80 20.80
CA GLU A 4 12.92 30.10 21.97
C GLU A 4 11.93 29.99 23.14
N THR A 5 11.07 31.00 23.37
CA THR A 5 10.10 31.00 24.46
C THR A 5 8.89 30.06 24.17
N VAL A 6 8.66 29.72 22.90
CA VAL A 6 7.53 28.90 22.48
C VAL A 6 7.89 27.42 22.43
N GLU A 7 9.17 27.07 22.25
CA GLU A 7 9.66 25.69 22.22
C GLU A 7 9.56 24.99 23.59
N GLU A 8 9.40 25.73 24.70
CA GLU A 8 9.15 25.18 26.05
C GLU A 8 7.73 24.60 26.22
N TYR A 9 6.80 24.93 25.32
CA TYR A 9 5.43 24.41 25.37
C TYR A 9 5.26 23.17 24.48
N PRO A 10 4.33 22.27 24.80
CA PRO A 10 4.04 21.08 23.97
C PRO A 10 3.24 21.47 22.71
N ILE A 11 3.84 22.31 21.86
CA ILE A 11 3.27 22.73 20.59
C ILE A 11 3.71 21.76 19.49
N ILE A 12 2.87 21.64 18.48
CA ILE A 12 3.15 20.78 17.32
C ILE A 12 4.10 21.50 16.38
N ASP A 13 3.83 22.78 16.08
CA ASP A 13 4.63 23.58 15.20
C ASP A 13 4.41 25.09 15.48
N TYR A 14 5.34 25.93 15.00
CA TYR A 14 5.28 27.38 15.09
C TYR A 14 5.24 28.00 13.71
N ILE A 15 4.15 28.71 13.39
CA ILE A 15 3.92 29.29 12.07
C ILE A 15 3.84 30.81 12.19
N ILE A 16 4.73 31.51 11.48
CA ILE A 16 4.73 32.97 11.41
C ILE A 16 3.59 33.43 10.48
N LYS A 17 2.68 34.26 10.99
CA LYS A 17 1.44 34.66 10.34
C LYS A 17 1.66 35.83 9.35
N GLU A 18 2.54 35.65 8.37
CA GLU A 18 2.93 36.73 7.46
C GLU A 18 2.32 36.67 6.06
N ASN A 19 1.87 35.51 5.59
CA ASN A 19 1.38 35.37 4.21
C ASN A 19 0.37 34.22 4.04
N LYS A 20 -0.23 34.13 2.84
CA LYS A 20 -1.18 33.09 2.48
C LYS A 20 -0.56 31.68 2.56
N GLN A 21 0.73 31.55 2.31
CA GLN A 21 1.42 30.25 2.35
C GLN A 21 1.49 29.67 3.77
N ALA A 22 1.57 30.53 4.79
CA ALA A 22 1.55 30.10 6.20
C ALA A 22 0.22 29.41 6.56
N TYR A 23 -0.89 29.89 6.06
CA TYR A 23 -2.22 29.25 6.26
C TYR A 23 -2.36 27.95 5.50
N GLN A 24 -1.84 27.87 4.27
CA GLN A 24 -1.81 26.63 3.51
C GLN A 24 -0.95 25.56 4.19
N TYR A 25 0.20 25.96 4.75
CA TYR A 25 1.06 25.08 5.53
C TYR A 25 0.32 24.59 6.79
N LEU A 26 -0.36 25.46 7.52
CA LEU A 26 -1.15 25.12 8.70
C LEU A 26 -2.26 24.10 8.36
N GLU A 27 -3.02 24.37 7.31
CA GLU A 27 -4.07 23.47 6.84
C GLU A 27 -3.49 22.08 6.49
N LYS A 28 -2.36 22.06 5.79
CA LYS A 28 -1.65 20.82 5.46
C LYS A 28 -1.24 20.07 6.73
N GLN A 29 -0.67 20.73 7.72
CA GLN A 29 -0.26 20.11 8.99
C GLN A 29 -1.45 19.55 9.76
N LEU A 30 -2.53 20.33 9.89
CA LEU A 30 -3.75 19.89 10.59
C LEU A 30 -4.41 18.69 9.91
N SER A 31 -4.46 18.68 8.58
CA SER A 31 -5.02 17.56 7.82
C SER A 31 -4.14 16.28 7.90
N ARG A 32 -2.84 16.45 8.18
CA ARG A 32 -1.88 15.36 8.27
C ARG A 32 -1.92 14.62 9.61
N LEU A 33 -2.13 15.30 10.72
CA LEU A 33 -2.07 14.73 12.07
C LEU A 33 -2.91 13.45 12.26
N PRO A 34 -4.18 13.38 11.82
CA PRO A 34 -4.96 12.14 11.93
C PRO A 34 -4.41 11.00 11.06
N ARG A 35 -3.80 11.32 9.91
CA ARG A 35 -3.23 10.32 8.99
C ARG A 35 -1.91 9.76 9.51
N ASN A 36 -1.11 10.57 10.21
CA ASN A 36 0.14 10.15 10.80
C ASN A 36 -0.03 9.00 11.80
N GLU A 37 -1.19 8.88 12.44
CA GLU A 37 -1.52 7.77 13.35
C GLU A 37 -1.48 6.38 12.65
N ASN A 38 -1.53 6.35 11.31
CA ASN A 38 -1.42 5.14 10.51
C ASN A 38 -0.03 4.95 9.88
N VAL A 39 0.90 5.87 10.11
CA VAL A 39 2.25 5.81 9.54
C VAL A 39 3.23 5.29 10.59
N LYS A 40 3.86 4.14 10.32
CA LYS A 40 4.90 3.55 11.17
C LYS A 40 6.27 4.05 10.74
N VAL A 41 7.01 4.61 11.70
CA VAL A 41 8.37 5.11 11.55
C VAL A 41 9.30 4.30 12.44
N LEU A 42 10.32 3.68 11.85
CA LEU A 42 11.37 2.96 12.56
C LEU A 42 12.57 3.89 12.75
N VAL A 43 12.93 4.14 14.00
CA VAL A 43 14.10 4.97 14.39
C VAL A 43 15.26 4.08 14.76
N VAL A 44 16.38 4.27 14.10
CA VAL A 44 17.60 3.47 14.23
C VAL A 44 18.78 4.36 14.59
N ASP A 45 19.32 4.19 15.78
CA ASP A 45 20.49 4.94 16.27
C ASP A 45 21.01 4.19 17.50
N ASP A 46 22.31 3.99 17.65
CA ASP A 46 22.89 3.32 18.81
C ASP A 46 22.82 4.17 20.09
N SER A 47 22.82 5.51 19.91
CA SER A 47 22.67 6.47 20.99
C SER A 47 21.22 6.54 21.49
N THR A 48 21.02 6.10 22.74
CA THR A 48 19.70 6.19 23.39
C THR A 48 19.18 7.64 23.51
N SER A 49 20.05 8.61 23.67
CA SER A 49 19.67 10.03 23.75
C SER A 49 19.15 10.56 22.42
N THR A 50 19.84 10.28 21.33
CA THR A 50 19.41 10.67 19.97
C THR A 50 18.11 9.98 19.60
N ARG A 51 18.02 8.68 19.85
CA ARG A 51 16.79 7.91 19.58
C ARG A 51 15.59 8.50 20.33
N ARG A 52 15.75 8.80 21.65
CA ARG A 52 14.68 9.43 22.45
C ARG A 52 14.28 10.80 21.92
N TYR A 53 15.25 11.61 21.48
CA TYR A 53 14.98 12.93 20.90
C TYR A 53 14.13 12.78 19.62
N ILE A 54 14.55 11.97 18.66
CA ILE A 54 13.80 11.72 17.42
C ILE A 54 12.40 11.16 17.73
N CYS A 55 12.30 10.18 18.64
CA CYS A 55 11.01 9.64 19.08
C CYS A 55 10.11 10.72 19.70
N SER A 56 10.67 11.68 20.44
CA SER A 56 9.89 12.79 21.01
C SER A 56 9.29 13.69 19.93
N LEU A 57 10.04 13.97 18.86
CA LEU A 57 9.56 14.70 17.69
C LEU A 57 8.43 13.95 16.99
N LEU A 58 8.62 12.67 16.71
CA LEU A 58 7.61 11.82 16.05
C LEU A 58 6.31 11.74 16.86
N LYS A 59 6.38 11.60 18.18
CA LYS A 59 5.22 11.56 19.08
C LYS A 59 4.39 12.84 19.00
N ARG A 60 5.03 14.02 18.91
CA ARG A 60 4.31 15.30 18.78
C ARG A 60 3.42 15.34 17.54
N HIS A 61 3.86 14.70 16.45
CA HIS A 61 3.12 14.59 15.19
C HIS A 61 2.30 13.31 15.06
N LYS A 62 2.12 12.55 16.15
CA LYS A 62 1.28 11.35 16.26
C LYS A 62 1.67 10.17 15.36
N TYR A 63 2.95 10.05 14.97
CA TYR A 63 3.44 8.87 14.27
C TYR A 63 3.48 7.63 15.17
N GLN A 64 3.27 6.45 14.60
CA GLN A 64 3.59 5.18 15.27
C GLN A 64 5.11 4.97 15.21
N ILE A 65 5.71 4.60 16.35
CA ILE A 65 7.16 4.56 16.47
C ILE A 65 7.60 3.15 16.83
N LEU A 66 8.59 2.67 16.08
CA LEU A 66 9.40 1.50 16.40
C LEU A 66 10.84 1.95 16.58
N GLU A 67 11.59 1.24 17.41
CA GLU A 67 12.99 1.54 17.68
C GLU A 67 13.87 0.33 17.40
N ALA A 68 15.06 0.59 16.86
CA ALA A 68 16.13 -0.38 16.70
C ALA A 68 17.47 0.26 17.11
N LYS A 69 18.45 -0.57 17.49
CA LYS A 69 19.76 -0.10 17.98
C LYS A 69 20.85 -0.18 16.92
N ASP A 70 20.68 -1.08 15.96
CA ASP A 70 21.62 -1.31 14.86
C ASP A 70 20.92 -1.89 13.63
N GLY A 71 21.69 -2.08 12.54
CA GLY A 71 21.14 -2.58 11.29
C GLY A 71 20.57 -4.01 11.35
N LYS A 72 21.03 -4.87 12.27
CA LYS A 72 20.48 -6.23 12.42
C LYS A 72 19.10 -6.18 13.04
N ASP A 73 18.93 -5.41 14.12
CA ASP A 73 17.62 -5.19 14.75
C ASP A 73 16.60 -4.70 13.72
N VAL A 74 17.02 -3.81 12.78
CA VAL A 74 16.15 -3.32 11.71
C VAL A 74 15.62 -4.43 10.83
N LEU A 75 16.48 -5.34 10.37
CA LEU A 75 16.06 -6.41 9.47
C LEU A 75 15.08 -7.37 10.18
N GLU A 76 15.29 -7.68 11.46
CA GLU A 76 14.35 -8.46 12.27
C GLU A 76 13.01 -7.76 12.45
N VAL A 77 13.03 -6.44 12.70
CA VAL A 77 11.79 -5.64 12.80
C VAL A 77 11.04 -5.65 11.48
N LEU A 78 11.71 -5.46 10.35
CA LEU A 78 11.08 -5.42 9.02
C LEU A 78 10.51 -6.77 8.58
N GLU A 79 11.03 -7.89 9.07
CA GLU A 79 10.44 -9.22 8.86
C GLU A 79 9.09 -9.36 9.56
N SER A 80 8.98 -8.86 10.80
CA SER A 80 7.78 -8.98 11.64
C SER A 80 6.77 -7.85 11.41
N GLN A 81 7.23 -6.65 11.04
CA GLN A 81 6.46 -5.42 10.86
C GLN A 81 6.58 -4.90 9.41
N LYS A 82 5.91 -5.56 8.49
CA LYS A 82 5.97 -5.24 7.04
C LYS A 82 5.37 -3.88 6.69
N ASP A 83 4.55 -3.32 7.56
CA ASP A 83 3.84 -2.06 7.40
C ASP A 83 4.64 -0.82 7.86
N VAL A 84 5.91 -0.97 8.23
CA VAL A 84 6.83 0.17 8.40
C VAL A 84 6.93 0.93 7.09
N SER A 85 6.68 2.24 7.14
CA SER A 85 6.69 3.12 5.95
C SER A 85 7.99 3.91 5.84
N VAL A 86 8.53 4.40 6.96
CA VAL A 86 9.74 5.24 6.98
C VAL A 86 10.75 4.66 7.94
N ILE A 87 12.02 4.66 7.53
CA ILE A 87 13.16 4.29 8.37
C ILE A 87 14.05 5.52 8.49
N ILE A 88 14.33 5.94 9.73
CA ILE A 88 15.24 7.03 10.05
C ILE A 88 16.47 6.40 10.69
N THR A 89 17.61 6.43 10.02
CA THR A 89 18.80 5.73 10.47
C THR A 89 20.00 6.65 10.65
N ASP A 90 20.68 6.48 11.78
CA ASP A 90 22.04 7.01 11.92
C ASP A 90 23.00 6.32 10.96
N ASN A 91 24.12 6.98 10.65
CA ASN A 91 25.18 6.35 9.86
C ASN A 91 26.12 5.53 10.73
N GLU A 92 26.57 6.09 11.83
CA GLU A 92 27.60 5.49 12.66
C GLU A 92 26.96 4.56 13.70
N MET A 93 26.85 3.28 13.36
CA MET A 93 26.26 2.27 14.24
C MET A 93 27.14 1.02 14.31
N PRO A 94 27.12 0.30 15.45
CA PRO A 94 27.84 -0.96 15.56
C PRO A 94 27.26 -2.01 14.61
N ASN A 95 28.09 -2.97 14.19
CA ASN A 95 27.78 -4.09 13.32
C ASN A 95 27.44 -3.77 11.87
N MET A 96 26.69 -2.73 11.57
CA MET A 96 26.29 -2.33 10.23
C MET A 96 26.04 -0.82 10.21
N ASN A 97 26.74 -0.12 9.36
CA ASN A 97 26.55 1.32 9.15
C ASN A 97 25.20 1.62 8.45
N GLY A 98 24.70 2.85 8.60
CA GLY A 98 23.43 3.24 8.01
C GLY A 98 23.42 3.20 6.47
N ASP A 99 24.53 3.50 5.82
CA ASP A 99 24.67 3.39 4.37
C ASP A 99 24.68 1.94 3.88
N GLU A 100 25.29 1.00 4.62
CA GLU A 100 25.24 -0.44 4.36
C GLU A 100 23.81 -0.97 4.57
N LEU A 101 23.14 -0.52 5.65
CA LEU A 101 21.74 -0.85 5.92
C LEU A 101 20.82 -0.41 4.79
N CYS A 102 21.05 0.77 4.18
CA CYS A 102 20.31 1.19 3.00
C CYS A 102 20.38 0.17 1.87
N VAL A 103 21.56 -0.35 1.57
CA VAL A 103 21.74 -1.36 0.51
C VAL A 103 20.96 -2.64 0.84
N GLU A 104 21.02 -3.13 2.09
CA GLU A 104 20.29 -4.34 2.49
C GLU A 104 18.77 -4.14 2.41
N ILE A 105 18.26 -2.99 2.87
CA ILE A 105 16.83 -2.67 2.76
C ILE A 105 16.42 -2.59 1.28
N ARG A 106 17.22 -1.98 0.41
CA ARG A 106 16.92 -1.84 -1.02
C ARG A 106 16.96 -3.14 -1.82
N ARG A 107 17.60 -4.18 -1.31
CA ARG A 107 17.49 -5.55 -1.87
C ARG A 107 16.10 -6.15 -1.63
N LEU A 108 15.41 -5.74 -0.57
CA LEU A 108 14.11 -6.28 -0.17
C LEU A 108 12.94 -5.38 -0.55
N TYR A 109 13.12 -4.07 -0.49
CA TYR A 109 12.07 -3.07 -0.67
C TYR A 109 12.54 -1.93 -1.57
N SER A 110 11.70 -1.54 -2.52
CA SER A 110 11.96 -0.38 -3.38
C SER A 110 11.81 0.96 -2.62
N ASN A 111 12.30 2.05 -3.21
CA ASN A 111 12.22 3.39 -2.63
C ASN A 111 10.78 3.95 -2.60
N ASP A 112 9.87 3.35 -3.33
CA ASP A 112 8.44 3.67 -3.39
C ASP A 112 7.57 2.78 -2.49
N GLU A 113 8.20 1.84 -1.76
CA GLU A 113 7.56 1.04 -0.72
C GLU A 113 7.96 1.51 0.68
N LYS A 114 9.24 1.84 0.89
CA LYS A 114 9.76 2.33 2.17
C LYS A 114 10.71 3.50 1.94
N ALA A 115 10.47 4.60 2.63
CA ALA A 115 11.40 5.72 2.62
C ALA A 115 12.51 5.52 3.66
N ILE A 116 13.75 5.84 3.28
CA ILE A 116 14.91 5.83 4.18
C ILE A 116 15.45 7.26 4.27
N ILE A 117 15.56 7.77 5.49
CA ILE A 117 16.17 9.07 5.79
C ILE A 117 17.44 8.80 6.60
N GLY A 118 18.59 9.07 6.01
CA GLY A 118 19.87 8.98 6.71
C GLY A 118 20.10 10.19 7.60
N ILE A 119 20.70 9.98 8.77
CA ILE A 119 21.13 11.06 9.68
C ILE A 119 22.59 10.84 10.01
N SER A 120 23.41 11.88 9.99
CA SER A 120 24.81 11.77 10.46
C SER A 120 25.36 13.10 10.96
N GLY A 121 26.29 13.01 11.91
CA GLY A 121 27.02 14.15 12.46
C GLY A 121 28.31 14.46 11.72
N ALA A 122 28.76 13.61 10.82
CA ALA A 122 30.00 13.82 10.09
C ALA A 122 29.85 14.90 9.01
N ASP A 123 30.70 15.86 9.04
CA ASP A 123 30.74 17.07 8.16
C ASP A 123 31.28 16.72 6.77
N SER A 124 30.69 15.72 6.11
CA SER A 124 31.14 15.26 4.81
C SER A 124 30.00 15.20 3.81
N SER A 125 30.08 16.08 2.80
CA SER A 125 29.23 16.00 1.60
C SER A 125 29.37 14.65 0.89
N ALA A 126 30.44 13.92 1.16
CA ALA A 126 30.64 12.56 0.65
C ALA A 126 29.66 11.56 1.27
N LEU A 127 29.35 11.67 2.58
CA LEU A 127 28.42 10.75 3.25
C LEU A 127 26.97 10.94 2.78
N SER A 128 26.50 12.20 2.65
CA SER A 128 25.16 12.44 2.12
C SER A 128 25.02 11.90 0.70
N SER A 129 26.05 12.09 -0.13
CA SER A 129 26.09 11.53 -1.49
C SER A 129 26.11 9.99 -1.49
N LEU A 130 26.80 9.38 -0.54
CA LEU A 130 26.85 7.91 -0.39
C LEU A 130 25.49 7.33 0.01
N PHE A 131 24.82 7.93 1.01
CA PHE A 131 23.48 7.52 1.39
C PHE A 131 22.50 7.55 0.20
N LEU A 132 22.47 8.68 -0.52
CA LEU A 132 21.58 8.83 -1.69
C LEU A 132 21.92 7.83 -2.81
N LYS A 133 23.21 7.59 -3.08
CA LYS A 133 23.64 6.57 -4.06
C LYS A 133 23.28 5.15 -3.64
N ASN A 134 23.30 4.86 -2.32
CA ASN A 134 22.90 3.58 -1.76
C ASN A 134 21.37 3.42 -1.63
N GLY A 135 20.61 4.42 -2.12
CA GLY A 135 19.16 4.34 -2.25
C GLY A 135 18.36 4.97 -1.11
N ALA A 136 18.97 5.76 -0.23
CA ALA A 136 18.19 6.60 0.69
C ALA A 136 17.34 7.60 -0.08
N ASN A 137 16.16 7.91 0.45
CA ASN A 137 15.26 8.92 -0.14
C ASN A 137 15.71 10.33 0.23
N ASP A 138 16.30 10.47 1.43
CA ASP A 138 16.71 11.76 1.94
C ASP A 138 17.84 11.62 2.96
N TYR A 139 18.43 12.76 3.34
CA TYR A 139 19.52 12.83 4.31
C TYR A 139 19.41 14.09 5.17
N LEU A 140 19.70 13.96 6.47
CA LEU A 140 19.64 15.05 7.45
C LEU A 140 20.96 15.13 8.22
N HIS A 141 21.50 16.33 8.33
CA HIS A 141 22.76 16.56 9.02
C HIS A 141 22.55 16.90 10.51
N LYS A 142 23.32 16.30 11.43
CA LYS A 142 23.34 16.66 12.86
C LYS A 142 24.32 17.82 13.09
N PRO A 143 23.96 18.88 13.83
CA PRO A 143 22.67 19.11 14.47
C PRO A 143 21.61 19.62 13.50
N PHE A 144 20.39 19.13 13.59
CA PHE A 144 19.23 19.58 12.84
C PHE A 144 18.18 20.22 13.74
N ASN A 145 17.39 21.13 13.19
CA ASN A 145 16.25 21.70 13.88
C ASN A 145 14.97 20.88 13.61
N SER A 146 13.97 21.04 14.48
CA SER A 146 12.69 20.31 14.37
C SER A 146 11.94 20.60 13.06
N GLU A 147 12.00 21.83 12.56
CA GLU A 147 11.36 22.22 11.30
C GLU A 147 11.94 21.47 10.10
N GLU A 148 13.27 21.42 9.97
CA GLU A 148 13.94 20.69 8.90
C GLU A 148 13.58 19.19 8.98
N PHE A 149 13.62 18.62 10.17
CA PHE A 149 13.22 17.23 10.41
C PHE A 149 11.79 16.95 9.92
N TYR A 150 10.81 17.75 10.36
CA TYR A 150 9.43 17.55 9.95
C TYR A 150 9.20 17.82 8.46
N CYS A 151 9.89 18.80 7.88
CA CYS A 151 9.79 19.08 6.46
C CYS A 151 10.21 17.85 5.64
N ARG A 152 11.38 17.26 5.91
CA ARG A 152 11.88 16.08 5.20
C ARG A 152 11.01 14.86 5.45
N LEU A 153 10.64 14.60 6.70
CA LEU A 153 9.77 13.49 7.05
C LEU A 153 8.43 13.56 6.30
N SER A 154 7.78 14.75 6.37
CA SER A 154 6.47 14.92 5.72
C SER A 154 6.54 14.81 4.19
N GLN A 155 7.60 15.31 3.56
CA GLN A 155 7.81 15.17 2.11
C GLN A 155 7.95 13.70 1.70
N ASN A 156 8.72 12.92 2.45
CA ASN A 156 8.91 11.49 2.18
C ASN A 156 7.61 10.70 2.40
N VAL A 157 6.85 11.00 3.46
CA VAL A 157 5.56 10.35 3.69
C VAL A 157 4.53 10.75 2.61
N ASP A 158 4.47 12.06 2.23
CA ASP A 158 3.60 12.54 1.12
C ASP A 158 3.93 11.80 -0.19
N MET A 159 5.21 11.64 -0.49
CA MET A 159 5.65 10.91 -1.69
C MET A 159 5.16 9.45 -1.68
N LEU A 160 5.34 8.73 -0.57
CA LEU A 160 4.84 7.34 -0.46
C LEU A 160 3.32 7.26 -0.61
N GLU A 161 2.56 8.16 0.04
CA GLU A 161 1.10 8.22 -0.06
C GLU A 161 0.64 8.52 -1.50
N GLN A 162 1.32 9.44 -2.21
CA GLN A 162 1.04 9.76 -3.60
C GLN A 162 1.30 8.56 -4.51
N ILE A 163 2.45 7.90 -4.36
CA ILE A 163 2.79 6.70 -5.15
C ILE A 163 1.79 5.58 -4.88
N ALA A 164 1.43 5.32 -3.62
CA ALA A 164 0.41 4.33 -3.27
C ALA A 164 -0.96 4.66 -3.91
N THR A 165 -1.32 5.95 -3.94
CA THR A 165 -2.57 6.41 -4.58
C THR A 165 -2.52 6.19 -6.10
N ILE A 166 -1.42 6.58 -6.75
CA ILE A 166 -1.21 6.36 -8.19
C ILE A 166 -1.24 4.87 -8.53
N LYS A 167 -0.53 4.03 -7.76
CA LYS A 167 -0.54 2.57 -7.94
C LYS A 167 -1.95 2.00 -7.79
N ARG A 168 -2.69 2.44 -6.77
CA ARG A 168 -4.08 2.01 -6.57
C ARG A 168 -4.95 2.40 -7.75
N GLN A 169 -4.93 3.68 -8.18
CA GLN A 169 -5.71 4.16 -9.32
C GLN A 169 -5.35 3.43 -10.62
N ALA A 170 -4.08 3.15 -10.82
CA ALA A 170 -3.60 2.43 -11.99
C ALA A 170 -3.99 0.94 -12.00
N ASN A 171 -4.20 0.33 -10.83
CA ASN A 171 -4.36 -1.12 -10.67
C ASN A 171 -5.78 -1.54 -10.29
N THR A 172 -6.70 -0.61 -10.01
CA THR A 172 -8.08 -0.93 -9.66
C THR A 172 -9.07 -0.39 -10.69
N ASP A 173 -10.20 -1.05 -10.80
CA ASP A 173 -11.38 -0.57 -11.52
C ASP A 173 -12.06 0.55 -10.70
N TYR A 174 -12.33 1.67 -11.33
CA TYR A 174 -12.84 2.87 -10.65
C TYR A 174 -14.23 2.70 -10.04
N LEU A 175 -15.07 1.83 -10.64
CA LEU A 175 -16.44 1.62 -10.20
C LEU A 175 -16.52 0.64 -9.02
N THR A 176 -15.82 -0.48 -9.13
CA THR A 176 -15.94 -1.61 -8.19
C THR A 176 -14.83 -1.65 -7.14
N ASN A 177 -13.75 -0.91 -7.32
CA ASN A 177 -12.52 -1.00 -6.51
C ASN A 177 -11.95 -2.43 -6.42
N LEU A 178 -12.26 -3.28 -7.38
CA LEU A 178 -11.55 -4.54 -7.61
C LEU A 178 -10.28 -4.26 -8.42
N PRO A 179 -9.28 -5.13 -8.39
CA PRO A 179 -8.21 -5.15 -9.38
C PRO A 179 -8.79 -5.03 -10.80
N ASN A 180 -8.14 -4.21 -11.63
CA ASN A 180 -8.53 -4.06 -13.02
C ASN A 180 -7.88 -5.14 -13.90
N ARG A 181 -8.28 -5.19 -15.19
CA ARG A 181 -7.76 -6.13 -16.19
C ARG A 181 -6.22 -6.16 -16.22
N ARG A 182 -5.58 -5.00 -16.28
CA ARG A 182 -4.12 -4.91 -16.36
C ARG A 182 -3.43 -5.58 -15.16
N TYR A 183 -3.82 -5.20 -13.96
CA TYR A 183 -3.27 -5.75 -12.73
C TYR A 183 -3.49 -7.27 -12.61
N PHE A 184 -4.68 -7.74 -13.00
CA PHE A 184 -5.00 -9.17 -13.00
C PHE A 184 -4.02 -9.97 -13.86
N PHE A 185 -3.76 -9.53 -15.09
CA PHE A 185 -2.83 -10.22 -16.00
C PHE A 185 -1.38 -10.13 -15.54
N GLU A 186 -0.96 -8.99 -15.01
CA GLU A 186 0.40 -8.82 -14.46
C GLU A 186 0.65 -9.77 -13.29
N GLU A 187 -0.26 -9.83 -12.31
CA GLU A 187 -0.10 -10.65 -11.10
C GLU A 187 -0.30 -12.15 -11.36
N SER A 188 -1.28 -12.49 -12.15
CA SER A 188 -1.49 -13.90 -12.52
C SER A 188 -0.32 -14.44 -13.35
N SER A 189 0.29 -13.65 -14.23
CA SER A 189 1.49 -14.04 -14.97
C SER A 189 2.72 -14.24 -14.07
N LYS A 190 2.87 -13.44 -13.01
CA LYS A 190 3.93 -13.66 -11.99
C LYS A 190 3.69 -14.96 -11.23
N SER A 191 2.46 -15.21 -10.81
CA SER A 191 2.07 -16.43 -10.11
C SER A 191 2.28 -17.67 -10.98
N LEU A 192 1.97 -17.61 -12.27
CA LEU A 192 2.21 -18.72 -13.21
C LEU A 192 3.68 -19.11 -13.30
N LYS A 193 4.59 -18.12 -13.33
CA LYS A 193 6.03 -18.39 -13.34
C LYS A 193 6.48 -19.13 -12.08
N TYR A 194 5.85 -18.86 -10.95
CA TYR A 194 6.11 -19.56 -9.69
C TYR A 194 5.53 -20.97 -9.71
N LEU A 195 4.25 -21.15 -10.09
CA LEU A 195 3.57 -22.45 -10.19
C LEU A 195 4.30 -23.40 -11.16
N LYS A 196 4.80 -22.88 -12.28
CA LYS A 196 5.61 -23.64 -13.23
C LYS A 196 6.88 -24.18 -12.60
N LYS A 197 7.56 -23.42 -11.73
CA LYS A 197 8.76 -23.89 -11.01
C LYS A 197 8.45 -24.96 -9.97
N SER A 198 7.28 -24.89 -9.35
CA SER A 198 6.83 -25.84 -8.31
C SER A 198 6.03 -27.04 -8.85
N ASN A 199 5.85 -27.11 -10.17
CA ASN A 199 5.03 -28.14 -10.87
C ASN A 199 3.59 -28.23 -10.29
N GLN A 200 2.99 -27.09 -10.01
CA GLN A 200 1.63 -26.96 -9.53
C GLN A 200 0.72 -26.42 -10.63
N ASP A 201 -0.53 -26.89 -10.62
CA ASP A 201 -1.56 -26.42 -11.54
C ASP A 201 -2.16 -25.09 -11.04
N GLY A 202 -2.53 -24.24 -11.99
CA GLY A 202 -3.35 -23.07 -11.72
C GLY A 202 -4.79 -23.28 -12.19
N ALA A 203 -5.69 -22.47 -11.68
CA ALA A 203 -7.07 -22.47 -12.17
C ALA A 203 -7.58 -21.04 -12.34
N LEU A 204 -8.31 -20.80 -13.42
CA LEU A 204 -8.89 -19.52 -13.81
C LEU A 204 -10.39 -19.69 -14.04
N ALA A 205 -11.18 -18.76 -13.49
CA ALA A 205 -12.60 -18.63 -13.82
C ALA A 205 -12.87 -17.25 -14.39
N MET A 206 -13.69 -17.21 -15.45
CA MET A 206 -14.31 -16.00 -15.97
C MET A 206 -15.78 -16.02 -15.64
N LEU A 207 -16.31 -14.89 -15.20
CA LEU A 207 -17.68 -14.77 -14.76
C LEU A 207 -18.31 -13.55 -15.47
N ASP A 208 -19.54 -13.73 -15.94
CA ASP A 208 -20.30 -12.72 -16.66
C ASP A 208 -21.69 -12.61 -16.05
N ILE A 209 -22.24 -11.40 -15.98
CA ILE A 209 -23.62 -11.17 -15.50
C ILE A 209 -24.60 -11.44 -16.64
N ASP A 210 -25.45 -12.44 -16.47
CA ASP A 210 -26.42 -12.82 -17.47
C ASP A 210 -27.40 -11.67 -17.77
N HIS A 211 -27.54 -11.34 -19.05
CA HIS A 211 -28.44 -10.29 -19.55
C HIS A 211 -28.21 -8.88 -18.99
N PHE A 212 -26.95 -8.53 -18.64
CA PHE A 212 -26.62 -7.24 -18.03
C PHE A 212 -27.09 -6.02 -18.86
N LYS A 213 -27.01 -6.12 -20.18
CA LYS A 213 -27.54 -5.08 -21.07
C LYS A 213 -29.04 -4.86 -20.82
N SER A 214 -29.82 -5.93 -20.65
CA SER A 214 -31.26 -5.82 -20.36
C SER A 214 -31.54 -5.14 -19.01
N ILE A 215 -30.66 -5.35 -18.02
CA ILE A 215 -30.74 -4.66 -16.74
C ILE A 215 -30.56 -3.15 -16.96
N ASN A 216 -29.52 -2.73 -17.70
CA ASN A 216 -29.26 -1.34 -18.00
C ASN A 216 -30.42 -0.71 -18.82
N ASP A 217 -30.92 -1.41 -19.82
CA ASP A 217 -32.00 -0.93 -20.69
C ASP A 217 -33.33 -0.76 -19.91
N THR A 218 -33.57 -1.57 -18.88
CA THR A 218 -34.81 -1.56 -18.09
C THR A 218 -34.77 -0.62 -16.90
N TYR A 219 -33.65 -0.61 -16.15
CA TYR A 219 -33.51 0.08 -14.86
C TYR A 219 -32.56 1.26 -14.90
N GLY A 220 -31.88 1.50 -16.01
CA GLY A 220 -30.88 2.56 -16.19
C GLY A 220 -29.48 2.14 -15.75
N HIS A 221 -28.48 2.88 -16.23
CA HIS A 221 -27.06 2.61 -15.95
C HIS A 221 -26.70 2.71 -14.47
N ASP A 222 -27.33 3.63 -13.73
CA ASP A 222 -27.07 3.79 -12.29
C ASP A 222 -27.41 2.51 -11.51
N SER A 223 -28.53 1.85 -11.84
CA SER A 223 -28.92 0.58 -11.23
C SER A 223 -28.01 -0.56 -11.66
N GLY A 224 -27.53 -0.55 -12.91
CA GLY A 224 -26.49 -1.48 -13.37
C GLY A 224 -25.17 -1.31 -12.61
N ASP A 225 -24.78 -0.08 -12.34
CA ASP A 225 -23.60 0.24 -11.53
C ASP A 225 -23.74 -0.25 -10.08
N GLU A 226 -24.94 -0.17 -9.48
CA GLU A 226 -25.21 -0.73 -8.15
C GLU A 226 -25.04 -2.26 -8.16
N VAL A 227 -25.56 -2.94 -9.17
CA VAL A 227 -25.40 -4.39 -9.36
C VAL A 227 -23.91 -4.76 -9.43
N LEU A 228 -23.13 -4.06 -10.24
CA LEU A 228 -21.69 -4.30 -10.36
C LEU A 228 -20.94 -4.07 -9.03
N LYS A 229 -21.25 -3.00 -8.29
CA LYS A 229 -20.69 -2.72 -6.97
C LYS A 229 -21.07 -3.78 -5.94
N GLY A 230 -22.32 -4.18 -5.89
CA GLY A 230 -22.81 -5.23 -4.99
C GLY A 230 -22.13 -6.57 -5.27
N LEU A 231 -22.04 -6.97 -6.53
CA LEU A 231 -21.33 -8.17 -6.95
C LEU A 231 -19.84 -8.12 -6.55
N ALA A 232 -19.16 -6.99 -6.74
CA ALA A 232 -17.77 -6.82 -6.36
C ALA A 232 -17.52 -6.96 -4.85
N VAL A 233 -18.46 -6.49 -4.01
CA VAL A 233 -18.38 -6.70 -2.54
C VAL A 233 -18.49 -8.20 -2.22
N CYS A 234 -19.35 -8.93 -2.90
CA CYS A 234 -19.48 -10.38 -2.71
C CYS A 234 -18.23 -11.12 -3.18
N PHE A 235 -17.63 -10.74 -4.30
CA PHE A 235 -16.36 -11.30 -4.76
C PHE A 235 -15.25 -11.15 -3.71
N LYS A 236 -15.08 -9.97 -3.14
CA LYS A 236 -14.07 -9.72 -2.11
C LYS A 236 -14.23 -10.60 -0.88
N LYS A 237 -15.47 -10.83 -0.45
CA LYS A 237 -15.76 -11.65 0.74
C LYS A 237 -15.62 -13.15 0.44
N TYR A 238 -16.14 -13.61 -0.71
CA TYR A 238 -16.20 -15.03 -1.03
C TYR A 238 -14.85 -15.60 -1.48
N PHE A 239 -14.03 -14.76 -2.13
CA PHE A 239 -12.73 -15.12 -2.70
C PHE A 239 -11.57 -14.31 -2.05
N GLU A 240 -11.62 -14.08 -0.74
CA GLU A 240 -10.69 -13.23 0.00
C GLU A 240 -9.20 -13.59 -0.23
N LYS A 241 -8.91 -14.89 -0.45
CA LYS A 241 -7.54 -15.40 -0.67
C LYS A 241 -7.14 -15.51 -2.13
N GLN A 242 -8.03 -15.25 -3.06
CA GLN A 242 -7.80 -15.35 -4.49
C GLN A 242 -7.62 -13.98 -5.13
N LEU A 243 -6.92 -13.96 -6.25
CA LEU A 243 -6.86 -12.77 -7.09
C LEU A 243 -8.20 -12.65 -7.86
N VAL A 244 -8.98 -11.64 -7.51
CA VAL A 244 -10.25 -11.31 -8.18
C VAL A 244 -10.09 -9.98 -8.91
N ALA A 245 -10.68 -9.87 -10.10
CA ALA A 245 -10.65 -8.63 -10.87
C ALA A 245 -11.94 -8.40 -11.65
N ARG A 246 -12.21 -7.15 -12.03
CA ARG A 246 -13.14 -6.80 -13.09
C ARG A 246 -12.34 -6.55 -14.37
N LEU A 247 -12.68 -7.31 -15.42
CA LEU A 247 -11.94 -7.23 -16.70
C LEU A 247 -12.49 -6.13 -17.62
N GLY A 248 -13.76 -5.76 -17.46
CA GLY A 248 -14.46 -4.71 -18.20
C GLY A 248 -15.95 -5.03 -18.30
N GLY A 249 -16.80 -4.04 -18.55
CA GLY A 249 -18.24 -4.25 -18.66
C GLY A 249 -18.80 -5.02 -17.47
N GLU A 250 -19.42 -6.17 -17.75
CA GLU A 250 -19.98 -7.12 -16.79
C GLU A 250 -19.07 -8.32 -16.46
N GLU A 251 -17.82 -8.33 -17.01
CA GLU A 251 -16.90 -9.45 -16.90
C GLU A 251 -16.02 -9.36 -15.66
N PHE A 252 -15.95 -10.45 -14.92
CA PHE A 252 -15.08 -10.64 -13.75
C PHE A 252 -14.20 -11.88 -13.93
N ALA A 253 -13.07 -11.91 -13.20
CA ALA A 253 -12.18 -13.07 -13.20
C ALA A 253 -11.73 -13.42 -11.77
N VAL A 254 -11.50 -14.71 -11.55
CA VAL A 254 -10.93 -15.26 -10.32
C VAL A 254 -9.79 -16.18 -10.68
N TYR A 255 -8.60 -15.93 -10.14
CA TYR A 255 -7.44 -16.77 -10.30
C TYR A 255 -7.10 -17.49 -8.98
N PHE A 256 -7.04 -18.82 -9.05
CA PHE A 256 -6.78 -19.70 -7.91
C PHE A 256 -5.33 -20.17 -7.93
N THR A 257 -4.61 -19.94 -6.85
CA THR A 257 -3.20 -20.36 -6.69
C THR A 257 -3.03 -21.50 -5.70
N ASP A 258 -4.01 -21.72 -4.82
CA ASP A 258 -3.92 -22.59 -3.63
C ASP A 258 -5.06 -23.62 -3.54
N ALA A 259 -5.80 -23.84 -4.62
CA ALA A 259 -6.95 -24.73 -4.64
C ALA A 259 -6.81 -25.82 -5.72
N THR A 260 -7.18 -27.03 -5.39
CA THR A 260 -7.36 -28.08 -6.41
C THR A 260 -8.51 -27.72 -7.33
N THR A 261 -8.51 -28.28 -8.55
CA THR A 261 -9.61 -28.12 -9.52
C THR A 261 -10.98 -28.38 -8.91
N ALA A 262 -11.12 -29.46 -8.13
CA ALA A 262 -12.39 -29.81 -7.48
C ALA A 262 -12.81 -28.79 -6.41
N GLN A 263 -11.86 -28.25 -5.65
CA GLN A 263 -12.13 -27.19 -4.66
C GLN A 263 -12.53 -25.86 -5.32
N ALA A 264 -11.85 -25.48 -6.40
CA ALA A 264 -12.16 -24.28 -7.17
C ALA A 264 -13.59 -24.38 -7.76
N LEU A 265 -13.92 -25.47 -8.44
CA LEU A 265 -15.25 -25.73 -9.01
C LEU A 265 -16.35 -25.69 -7.95
N LYS A 266 -16.14 -26.34 -6.79
CA LYS A 266 -17.10 -26.31 -5.69
C LYS A 266 -17.34 -24.91 -5.16
N ARG A 267 -16.28 -24.08 -5.04
CA ARG A 267 -16.39 -22.68 -4.60
C ARG A 267 -17.13 -21.83 -5.63
N LEU A 268 -16.81 -22.00 -6.91
CA LEU A 268 -17.46 -21.26 -8.00
C LEU A 268 -18.96 -21.59 -8.09
N GLU A 269 -19.34 -22.87 -8.02
CA GLU A 269 -20.75 -23.26 -8.03
C GLU A 269 -21.48 -22.76 -6.78
N GLY A 270 -20.87 -22.82 -5.60
CA GLY A 270 -21.44 -22.22 -4.39
C GLY A 270 -21.63 -20.70 -4.51
N PHE A 271 -20.69 -20.00 -5.15
CA PHE A 271 -20.82 -18.57 -5.42
C PHE A 271 -21.94 -18.28 -6.43
N ARG A 272 -22.04 -19.04 -7.51
CA ARG A 272 -23.11 -18.91 -8.51
C ARG A 272 -24.49 -19.04 -7.85
N GLN A 273 -24.68 -20.07 -7.02
CA GLN A 273 -25.94 -20.30 -6.28
C GLN A 273 -26.21 -19.16 -5.28
N PHE A 274 -25.18 -18.66 -4.59
CA PHE A 274 -25.31 -17.53 -3.69
C PHE A 274 -25.82 -16.29 -4.42
N ILE A 275 -25.28 -15.97 -5.60
CA ILE A 275 -25.72 -14.84 -6.41
C ILE A 275 -27.17 -15.03 -6.87
N GLU A 276 -27.52 -16.20 -7.40
CA GLU A 276 -28.91 -16.54 -7.85
C GLU A 276 -29.93 -16.30 -6.74
N LEU A 277 -29.60 -16.62 -5.49
CA LEU A 277 -30.50 -16.48 -4.35
C LEU A 277 -30.54 -15.04 -3.77
N ASN A 278 -29.44 -14.29 -3.83
CA ASN A 278 -29.28 -13.03 -3.08
C ASN A 278 -29.10 -11.79 -3.98
N SER A 279 -29.08 -11.93 -5.31
CA SER A 279 -28.77 -10.82 -6.23
C SER A 279 -29.67 -9.60 -6.06
N GLN A 280 -30.93 -9.80 -5.65
CA GLN A 280 -31.88 -8.72 -5.39
C GLN A 280 -31.47 -7.76 -4.23
N GLU A 281 -30.49 -8.14 -3.43
CA GLU A 281 -30.00 -7.30 -2.33
C GLU A 281 -28.91 -6.30 -2.77
N PHE A 282 -28.46 -6.40 -4.04
CA PHE A 282 -27.32 -5.62 -4.54
C PHE A 282 -27.70 -4.26 -5.12
N SER A 283 -28.99 -4.02 -5.36
CA SER A 283 -29.50 -2.74 -5.85
C SER A 283 -30.77 -2.32 -5.14
N GLN A 284 -31.05 -1.03 -5.13
CA GLN A 284 -32.28 -0.48 -4.54
C GLN A 284 -33.53 -1.01 -5.24
N GLU A 285 -33.44 -1.23 -6.56
CA GLU A 285 -34.52 -1.77 -7.39
C GLU A 285 -34.74 -3.30 -7.21
N LYS A 286 -33.97 -3.95 -6.30
CA LYS A 286 -34.06 -5.39 -6.02
C LYS A 286 -34.00 -6.28 -7.27
N ILE A 287 -33.06 -5.97 -8.15
CA ILE A 287 -32.89 -6.61 -9.44
C ILE A 287 -32.40 -8.04 -9.23
N LYS A 288 -33.14 -9.02 -9.77
CA LYS A 288 -32.70 -10.41 -9.84
C LYS A 288 -31.86 -10.63 -11.08
N PHE A 289 -30.70 -11.24 -10.88
CA PHE A 289 -29.83 -11.66 -11.97
C PHE A 289 -29.07 -12.95 -11.59
N THR A 290 -28.52 -13.59 -12.57
CA THR A 290 -27.65 -14.76 -12.46
C THR A 290 -26.29 -14.44 -13.08
N ILE A 291 -25.35 -15.34 -12.90
CA ILE A 291 -24.02 -15.25 -13.49
C ILE A 291 -23.68 -16.56 -14.22
N SER A 292 -23.06 -16.43 -15.38
CA SER A 292 -22.43 -17.53 -16.11
C SER A 292 -20.95 -17.63 -15.75
N ILE A 293 -20.40 -18.84 -15.63
CA ILE A 293 -19.02 -19.08 -15.23
C ILE A 293 -18.34 -20.01 -16.23
N GLY A 294 -17.28 -19.50 -16.88
CA GLY A 294 -16.31 -20.30 -17.61
C GLY A 294 -15.14 -20.66 -16.69
N PHE A 295 -14.67 -21.91 -16.76
CA PHE A 295 -13.58 -22.38 -15.88
C PHE A 295 -12.55 -23.18 -16.67
N ALA A 296 -11.27 -22.91 -16.41
CA ALA A 296 -10.16 -23.67 -16.95
C ALA A 296 -9.13 -23.97 -15.84
N SER A 297 -8.55 -25.17 -15.87
CA SER A 297 -7.51 -25.60 -14.93
C SER A 297 -6.53 -26.53 -15.61
N GLY A 298 -5.29 -26.56 -15.11
CA GLY A 298 -4.25 -27.44 -15.61
C GLY A 298 -2.88 -26.80 -15.60
N PRO A 299 -1.88 -27.40 -16.23
CA PRO A 299 -0.57 -26.82 -16.42
C PRO A 299 -0.67 -25.62 -17.38
N ILE A 300 -0.89 -24.45 -16.81
CA ILE A 300 -1.10 -23.21 -17.56
C ILE A 300 0.26 -22.63 -17.94
N TYR A 301 0.52 -22.52 -19.23
CA TYR A 301 1.75 -21.92 -19.73
C TYR A 301 1.63 -20.42 -20.03
N GLN A 302 0.45 -19.98 -20.42
CA GLN A 302 0.13 -18.55 -20.64
C GLN A 302 -1.35 -18.32 -20.27
N ILE A 303 -1.66 -17.18 -19.63
CA ILE A 303 -3.03 -16.85 -19.24
C ILE A 303 -3.90 -16.55 -20.44
N ASP A 304 -3.32 -15.96 -21.50
CA ASP A 304 -4.01 -15.65 -22.74
C ASP A 304 -4.51 -16.92 -23.48
N GLU A 305 -4.01 -18.11 -23.14
CA GLU A 305 -4.47 -19.38 -23.68
C GLU A 305 -5.72 -19.91 -22.94
N LEU A 306 -6.11 -19.28 -21.84
CA LEU A 306 -7.26 -19.68 -21.01
C LEU A 306 -8.48 -18.77 -21.19
N LEU A 307 -8.31 -17.65 -21.86
CA LEU A 307 -9.34 -16.69 -22.21
C LEU A 307 -9.84 -16.92 -23.64
#